data_6f6753ea0d741f5ab9b4c6a5bcc98fe6
#
_entry.id   6f6753ea0d741f5ab9b4c6a5bcc98fe6
#
_cell.length_a   1.000
_cell.length_b   1.000
_cell.length_c   1.000
_cell.angle_alpha   90.00
_cell.angle_beta   90.00
_cell.angle_gamma   90.00
#
_symmetry.space_group_name_H-M   'P 1'
#
loop_
_entity.id
_entity.type
_entity.pdbx_description
1 polymer ?
#
loop_
_entity_poly.entity_id
_entity_poly.type
_entity_poly.pdbx_seq_one_letter_code
_entity_poly.pdbx_strand_id
1 'polypeptide(L)'
;MEIVATERTAATINEVGLNLESAQYGSIQVDVPARTEPTPGSAIIVATKAYSLPEIAQNIEESAPSEIVSLCNGVSHAERIHDLGASRATCGAIRIVSERTSPGVFLHHSKFTMIDVEEAARGWEIPETLERAGLTVRVGGTEAEVLWNKLRFLAPMALLTASTGKSLGPAMVQSEPLIEEVAQIATASGLETAPDDIYNFLNKIDPDSDSSLGRDVTAGNPTEIDALGHDLVRTAERAGIDTPALAAAIQAIESRLA
;
A
#
# COMPACT_ATOMS: atom_id res chain seq x y z
N MET A 1 22.28 -0.91 -3.23
CA MET A 1 20.85 -0.97 -3.58
C MET A 1 20.72 -1.09 -5.08
N GLU A 2 19.78 -1.88 -5.57
CA GLU A 2 19.41 -2.02 -6.97
C GLU A 2 17.89 -1.97 -7.11
N ILE A 3 17.38 -1.70 -8.30
CA ILE A 3 15.95 -1.73 -8.60
C ILE A 3 15.65 -2.98 -9.42
N VAL A 4 14.64 -3.74 -9.01
CA VAL A 4 14.10 -4.86 -9.81
C VAL A 4 12.80 -4.39 -10.47
N ALA A 5 12.73 -4.46 -11.78
CA ALA A 5 11.61 -3.95 -12.55
C ALA A 5 11.45 -4.73 -13.88
N THR A 6 10.38 -4.44 -14.61
CA THR A 6 10.21 -4.97 -15.97
C THR A 6 11.37 -4.54 -16.87
N GLU A 7 11.69 -5.32 -17.90
CA GLU A 7 12.79 -5.06 -18.84
C GLU A 7 12.78 -3.61 -19.34
N ARG A 8 11.62 -3.12 -19.79
CA ARG A 8 11.47 -1.73 -20.27
C ARG A 8 11.79 -0.70 -19.18
N THR A 9 11.30 -0.91 -17.95
CA THR A 9 11.54 0.03 -16.84
C THR A 9 13.01 -0.01 -16.40
N ALA A 10 13.60 -1.21 -16.31
CA ALA A 10 15.00 -1.38 -15.96
C ALA A 10 15.93 -0.71 -17.00
N ALA A 11 15.66 -0.90 -18.30
CA ALA A 11 16.41 -0.24 -19.37
C ALA A 11 16.35 1.28 -19.24
N THR A 12 15.16 1.85 -19.01
CA THR A 12 15.00 3.30 -18.84
C THR A 12 15.75 3.81 -17.60
N ILE A 13 15.65 3.12 -16.46
CA ILE A 13 16.35 3.53 -15.23
C ILE A 13 17.88 3.48 -15.44
N ASN A 14 18.40 2.47 -16.11
CA ASN A 14 19.83 2.37 -16.42
C ASN A 14 20.32 3.45 -17.39
N GLU A 15 19.44 4.00 -18.24
CA GLU A 15 19.76 5.06 -19.19
C GLU A 15 19.72 6.46 -18.56
N VAL A 16 18.66 6.76 -17.76
CA VAL A 16 18.39 8.13 -17.29
C VAL A 16 18.46 8.30 -15.76
N GLY A 17 18.70 7.22 -15.03
CA GLY A 17 18.67 7.23 -13.55
C GLY A 17 17.26 7.34 -12.96
N LEU A 18 17.21 7.61 -11.65
CA LEU A 18 16.01 7.96 -10.93
C LEU A 18 15.99 9.46 -10.64
N ASN A 19 14.87 10.10 -10.97
CA ASN A 19 14.63 11.51 -10.72
C ASN A 19 13.47 11.66 -9.75
N LEU A 20 13.70 12.28 -8.62
CA LEU A 20 12.71 12.56 -7.59
C LEU A 20 12.59 14.06 -7.37
N GLU A 21 11.38 14.59 -7.55
CA GLU A 21 10.99 15.89 -7.05
C GLU A 21 10.19 15.70 -5.76
N SER A 22 10.71 16.20 -4.64
CA SER A 22 10.16 15.91 -3.31
C SER A 22 9.90 17.18 -2.52
N ALA A 23 8.68 17.27 -1.97
CA ALA A 23 8.34 18.33 -1.02
C ALA A 23 9.10 18.22 0.32
N GLN A 24 9.64 17.02 0.62
CA GLN A 24 10.42 16.76 1.84
C GLN A 24 11.93 16.82 1.61
N TYR A 25 12.42 16.28 0.49
CA TYR A 25 13.85 16.06 0.24
C TYR A 25 14.43 16.93 -0.86
N GLY A 26 13.60 17.75 -1.55
CA GLY A 26 14.02 18.53 -2.73
C GLY A 26 14.19 17.67 -3.97
N SER A 27 14.92 18.19 -4.95
CA SER A 27 15.21 17.49 -6.21
C SER A 27 16.40 16.57 -6.02
N ILE A 28 16.21 15.29 -6.32
CA ILE A 28 17.24 14.26 -6.21
C ILE A 28 17.34 13.53 -7.56
N GLN A 29 18.56 13.40 -8.07
CA GLN A 29 18.87 12.54 -9.19
C GLN A 29 19.97 11.55 -8.77
N VAL A 30 19.73 10.26 -9.00
CA VAL A 30 20.68 9.20 -8.65
C VAL A 30 20.77 8.18 -9.77
N ASP A 31 21.99 7.72 -10.03
CA ASP A 31 22.23 6.54 -10.85
C ASP A 31 22.16 5.31 -9.94
N VAL A 32 21.26 4.40 -10.26
CA VAL A 32 21.06 3.15 -9.53
C VAL A 32 20.92 2.02 -10.53
N PRO A 33 21.63 0.89 -10.38
CA PRO A 33 21.48 -0.24 -11.29
C PRO A 33 20.05 -0.79 -11.21
N ALA A 34 19.49 -1.09 -12.38
CA ALA A 34 18.18 -1.72 -12.49
C ALA A 34 18.31 -3.05 -13.26
N ARG A 35 17.55 -4.06 -12.81
CA ARG A 35 17.57 -5.44 -13.31
C ARG A 35 16.14 -5.97 -13.44
N THR A 36 16.02 -7.14 -14.07
CA THR A 36 14.75 -7.88 -14.17
C THR A 36 14.57 -8.92 -13.08
N GLU A 37 15.67 -9.33 -12.44
CA GLU A 37 15.70 -10.36 -11.40
C GLU A 37 16.46 -9.86 -10.17
N PRO A 38 16.07 -10.26 -8.96
CA PRO A 38 16.79 -9.91 -7.73
C PRO A 38 18.19 -10.55 -7.69
N THR A 39 19.12 -9.88 -7.04
CA THR A 39 20.40 -10.50 -6.72
C THR A 39 20.21 -11.62 -5.67
N PRO A 40 20.75 -12.84 -5.88
CA PRO A 40 20.62 -13.92 -4.94
C PRO A 40 21.10 -13.56 -3.52
N GLY A 41 20.31 -13.92 -2.51
CA GLY A 41 20.59 -13.67 -1.09
C GLY A 41 20.40 -12.23 -0.63
N SER A 42 19.88 -11.33 -1.47
CA SER A 42 19.65 -9.93 -1.10
C SER A 42 18.47 -9.76 -0.14
N ALA A 43 18.46 -8.64 0.59
CA ALA A 43 17.28 -8.16 1.30
C ALA A 43 16.37 -7.43 0.31
N ILE A 44 15.07 -7.75 0.29
CA ILE A 44 14.12 -7.30 -0.72
C ILE A 44 13.01 -6.47 -0.12
N ILE A 45 12.79 -5.26 -0.66
CA ILE A 45 11.58 -4.46 -0.42
C ILE A 45 10.62 -4.71 -1.58
N VAL A 46 9.44 -5.27 -1.30
CA VAL A 46 8.36 -5.43 -2.27
C VAL A 46 7.48 -4.18 -2.22
N ALA A 47 7.60 -3.33 -3.24
CA ALA A 47 6.88 -2.06 -3.35
C ALA A 47 6.04 -1.98 -4.64
N THR A 48 5.51 -3.10 -5.08
CA THR A 48 4.60 -3.21 -6.22
C THR A 48 3.15 -3.06 -5.78
N LYS A 49 2.24 -3.02 -6.75
CA LYS A 49 0.83 -3.23 -6.46
C LYS A 49 0.59 -4.68 -6.03
N ALA A 50 -0.31 -4.92 -5.08
CA ALA A 50 -0.57 -6.27 -4.54
C ALA A 50 -0.94 -7.29 -5.61
N TYR A 51 -1.67 -6.87 -6.65
CA TYR A 51 -2.06 -7.74 -7.77
C TYR A 51 -0.88 -8.22 -8.64
N SER A 52 0.29 -7.56 -8.56
CA SER A 52 1.49 -7.98 -9.29
C SER A 52 2.31 -9.04 -8.53
N LEU A 53 1.99 -9.29 -7.27
CA LEU A 53 2.77 -10.22 -6.43
C LEU A 53 2.83 -11.65 -7.00
N PRO A 54 1.74 -12.24 -7.54
CA PRO A 54 1.80 -13.57 -8.14
C PRO A 54 2.81 -13.69 -9.30
N GLU A 55 2.98 -12.62 -10.08
CA GLU A 55 3.88 -12.62 -11.25
C GLU A 55 5.36 -12.58 -10.85
N ILE A 56 5.67 -11.92 -9.72
CA ILE A 56 7.06 -11.73 -9.27
C ILE A 56 7.50 -12.75 -8.22
N ALA A 57 6.56 -13.50 -7.65
CA ALA A 57 6.80 -14.39 -6.51
C ALA A 57 7.89 -15.43 -6.82
N GLN A 58 7.83 -16.08 -7.98
CA GLN A 58 8.81 -17.10 -8.37
C GLN A 58 10.23 -16.52 -8.42
N ASN A 59 10.44 -15.35 -9.01
CA ASN A 59 11.77 -14.72 -9.09
C ASN A 59 12.31 -14.36 -7.70
N ILE A 60 11.42 -13.95 -6.78
CA ILE A 60 11.80 -13.68 -5.39
C ILE A 60 12.22 -14.98 -4.70
N GLU A 61 11.42 -16.03 -4.78
CA GLU A 61 11.70 -17.35 -4.19
C GLU A 61 13.05 -17.92 -4.71
N GLU A 62 13.26 -17.89 -6.03
CA GLU A 62 14.49 -18.39 -6.67
C GLU A 62 15.74 -17.60 -6.27
N SER A 63 15.59 -16.33 -5.88
CA SER A 63 16.69 -15.51 -5.40
C SER A 63 17.12 -15.85 -3.97
N ALA A 64 16.37 -16.69 -3.24
CA ALA A 64 16.61 -17.06 -1.86
C ALA A 64 16.92 -15.85 -0.95
N PRO A 65 16.00 -14.90 -0.81
CA PRO A 65 16.25 -13.64 -0.13
C PRO A 65 16.57 -13.82 1.35
N SER A 66 17.48 -13.00 1.88
CA SER A 66 17.81 -12.99 3.31
C SER A 66 16.71 -12.38 4.17
N GLU A 67 16.00 -11.38 3.61
CA GLU A 67 14.98 -10.61 4.28
C GLU A 67 13.97 -10.07 3.26
N ILE A 68 12.68 -10.09 3.60
CA ILE A 68 11.61 -9.48 2.79
C ILE A 68 10.79 -8.53 3.66
N VAL A 69 10.60 -7.30 3.19
CA VAL A 69 9.60 -6.36 3.73
C VAL A 69 8.67 -5.94 2.59
N SER A 70 7.39 -6.31 2.68
CA SER A 70 6.38 -5.86 1.72
C SER A 70 5.77 -4.54 2.17
N LEU A 71 5.62 -3.59 1.25
CA LEU A 71 4.94 -2.31 1.46
C LEU A 71 3.67 -2.19 0.60
N CYS A 72 3.15 -3.33 0.11
CA CYS A 72 1.89 -3.40 -0.63
C CYS A 72 0.70 -2.92 0.23
N ASN A 73 -0.37 -2.50 -0.43
CA ASN A 73 -1.62 -2.17 0.26
C ASN A 73 -2.45 -3.44 0.52
N GLY A 74 -3.34 -3.37 1.53
CA GLY A 74 -4.19 -4.49 1.92
C GLY A 74 -3.56 -5.37 2.99
N VAL A 75 -4.19 -6.51 3.28
CA VAL A 75 -3.77 -7.45 4.33
C VAL A 75 -3.58 -8.88 3.81
N SER A 76 -4.26 -9.28 2.75
CA SER A 76 -4.25 -10.67 2.25
C SER A 76 -2.93 -11.10 1.63
N HIS A 77 -2.09 -10.13 1.22
CA HIS A 77 -0.79 -10.44 0.65
C HIS A 77 0.23 -10.96 1.69
N ALA A 78 -0.04 -10.80 2.99
CA ALA A 78 0.88 -11.18 4.06
C ALA A 78 1.23 -12.68 4.02
N GLU A 79 0.21 -13.55 3.90
CA GLU A 79 0.42 -15.00 3.80
C GLU A 79 1.36 -15.34 2.63
N ARG A 80 1.14 -14.72 1.46
CA ARG A 80 1.98 -14.93 0.29
C ARG A 80 3.43 -14.46 0.50
N ILE A 81 3.63 -13.35 1.20
CA ILE A 81 4.97 -12.83 1.52
C ILE A 81 5.73 -13.81 2.43
N HIS A 82 5.05 -14.38 3.43
CA HIS A 82 5.65 -15.39 4.31
C HIS A 82 6.01 -16.67 3.57
N ASP A 83 5.27 -17.04 2.53
CA ASP A 83 5.51 -18.24 1.71
C ASP A 83 6.69 -18.08 0.72
N LEU A 84 7.26 -16.87 0.56
CA LEU A 84 8.39 -16.64 -0.37
C LEU A 84 9.74 -17.18 0.09
N GLY A 85 9.78 -17.94 1.19
CA GLY A 85 10.95 -18.71 1.60
C GLY A 85 12.07 -17.95 2.29
N ALA A 86 11.93 -16.64 2.54
CA ALA A 86 12.90 -15.89 3.35
C ALA A 86 12.82 -16.31 4.83
N SER A 87 13.96 -16.34 5.51
CA SER A 87 14.01 -16.58 6.95
C SER A 87 13.43 -15.42 7.77
N ARG A 88 13.35 -14.24 7.19
CA ARG A 88 12.80 -13.00 7.72
C ARG A 88 11.86 -12.40 6.70
N ALA A 89 10.56 -12.48 6.93
CA ALA A 89 9.54 -11.91 6.06
C ALA A 89 8.49 -11.20 6.89
N THR A 90 8.10 -9.99 6.48
CA THR A 90 7.02 -9.22 7.11
C THR A 90 6.38 -8.26 6.12
N CYS A 91 5.18 -7.82 6.46
CA CYS A 91 4.49 -6.75 5.77
C CYS A 91 4.50 -5.48 6.61
N GLY A 92 4.90 -4.38 6.00
CA GLY A 92 4.88 -3.05 6.59
C GLY A 92 3.82 -2.15 5.98
N ALA A 93 3.59 -1.02 6.60
CA ALA A 93 2.66 0.00 6.15
C ALA A 93 3.40 1.29 5.83
N ILE A 94 3.50 1.66 4.55
CA ILE A 94 4.06 2.95 4.13
C ILE A 94 2.97 4.02 4.05
N ARG A 95 3.25 5.20 4.59
CA ARG A 95 2.44 6.42 4.43
C ARG A 95 3.25 7.45 3.67
N ILE A 96 2.83 7.71 2.46
CA ILE A 96 3.45 8.63 1.51
C ILE A 96 2.39 9.09 0.50
N VAL A 97 2.49 10.31 0.02
CA VAL A 97 1.73 10.78 -1.15
C VAL A 97 2.72 11.02 -2.27
N SER A 98 2.75 10.11 -3.22
CA SER A 98 3.65 10.17 -4.37
C SER A 98 2.99 9.61 -5.62
N GLU A 99 3.53 9.98 -6.77
CA GLU A 99 3.13 9.46 -8.06
C GLU A 99 4.35 9.23 -8.95
N ARG A 100 4.24 8.28 -9.86
CA ARG A 100 5.19 8.06 -10.94
C ARG A 100 4.63 8.68 -12.20
N THR A 101 5.23 9.77 -12.67
CA THR A 101 4.79 10.50 -13.87
C THR A 101 5.29 9.85 -15.17
N SER A 102 6.46 9.21 -15.10
CA SER A 102 7.04 8.41 -16.18
C SER A 102 8.05 7.40 -15.63
N PRO A 103 8.54 6.44 -16.43
CA PRO A 103 9.61 5.56 -15.97
C PRO A 103 10.82 6.35 -15.46
N GLY A 104 11.27 6.08 -14.23
CA GLY A 104 12.39 6.76 -13.59
C GLY A 104 12.08 8.17 -13.02
N VAL A 105 10.86 8.70 -13.17
CA VAL A 105 10.49 10.04 -12.66
C VAL A 105 9.36 9.97 -11.67
N PHE A 106 9.61 10.52 -10.47
CA PHE A 106 8.69 10.47 -9.33
C PHE A 106 8.46 11.86 -8.75
N LEU A 107 7.21 12.13 -8.38
CA LEU A 107 6.81 13.29 -7.59
C LEU A 107 6.39 12.83 -6.19
N HIS A 108 7.00 13.40 -5.15
CA HIS A 108 6.66 13.14 -3.76
C HIS A 108 6.05 14.41 -3.16
N HIS A 109 4.74 14.38 -2.98
CA HIS A 109 3.94 15.54 -2.57
C HIS A 109 3.89 15.72 -1.06
N SER A 110 3.93 14.64 -0.28
CA SER A 110 3.88 14.73 1.18
C SER A 110 5.21 15.24 1.75
N LYS A 111 5.12 16.00 2.86
CA LYS A 111 6.29 16.42 3.66
C LYS A 111 6.70 15.37 4.68
N PHE A 112 6.29 14.14 4.46
CA PHE A 112 6.60 12.99 5.31
C PHE A 112 6.71 11.72 4.48
N THR A 113 7.56 10.81 4.92
CA THR A 113 7.59 9.41 4.51
C THR A 113 7.71 8.58 5.78
N MET A 114 6.69 7.78 6.07
CA MET A 114 6.62 7.00 7.29
C MET A 114 6.37 5.54 6.95
N ILE A 115 7.15 4.65 7.56
CA ILE A 115 7.02 3.21 7.41
C ILE A 115 6.86 2.61 8.79
N ASP A 116 5.80 1.84 8.99
CA ASP A 116 5.59 1.06 10.18
C ASP A 116 5.85 -0.41 9.86
N VAL A 117 6.58 -1.11 10.71
CA VAL A 117 6.81 -2.56 10.67
C VAL A 117 6.59 -3.16 12.07
N GLU A 118 6.31 -4.44 12.13
CA GLU A 118 6.08 -5.13 13.38
C GLU A 118 7.32 -5.21 14.28
N GLU A 119 7.11 -5.52 15.58
CA GLU A 119 8.17 -5.64 16.57
C GLU A 119 9.21 -6.71 16.21
N ALA A 120 8.82 -7.81 15.56
CA ALA A 120 9.72 -8.87 15.13
C ALA A 120 10.78 -8.40 14.12
N ALA A 121 10.51 -7.32 13.39
CA ALA A 121 11.45 -6.73 12.42
C ALA A 121 12.52 -5.81 13.06
N ARG A 122 12.55 -5.71 14.40
CA ARG A 122 13.57 -4.92 15.11
C ARG A 122 14.97 -5.47 14.88
N GLY A 123 15.88 -4.58 14.44
CA GLY A 123 17.26 -4.96 14.11
C GLY A 123 17.41 -5.70 12.78
N TRP A 124 16.38 -5.69 11.93
CA TRP A 124 16.52 -6.20 10.58
C TRP A 124 17.20 -5.17 9.66
N GLU A 125 17.83 -5.67 8.60
CA GLU A 125 18.63 -4.85 7.68
C GLU A 125 17.79 -3.77 6.96
N ILE A 126 16.59 -4.13 6.50
CA ILE A 126 15.73 -3.19 5.75
C ILE A 126 15.27 -2.01 6.62
N PRO A 127 14.63 -2.20 7.80
CA PRO A 127 14.24 -1.09 8.66
C PRO A 127 15.42 -0.18 9.02
N GLU A 128 16.56 -0.74 9.42
CA GLU A 128 17.76 0.04 9.76
C GLU A 128 18.32 0.82 8.56
N THR A 129 18.28 0.23 7.37
CA THR A 129 18.74 0.90 6.14
C THR A 129 17.83 2.05 5.77
N LEU A 130 16.52 1.89 5.90
CA LEU A 130 15.54 2.96 5.65
C LEU A 130 15.69 4.12 6.65
N GLU A 131 15.93 3.83 7.93
CA GLU A 131 16.23 4.86 8.94
C GLU A 131 17.52 5.62 8.61
N ARG A 132 18.60 4.90 8.25
CA ARG A 132 19.87 5.52 7.82
C ARG A 132 19.71 6.37 6.56
N ALA A 133 18.75 6.04 5.71
CA ALA A 133 18.39 6.83 4.53
C ALA A 133 17.54 8.08 4.87
N GLY A 134 17.21 8.30 6.14
CA GLY A 134 16.46 9.47 6.60
C GLY A 134 14.93 9.33 6.53
N LEU A 135 14.41 8.11 6.38
CA LEU A 135 12.99 7.86 6.48
C LEU A 135 12.57 7.69 7.94
N THR A 136 11.32 8.02 8.25
CA THR A 136 10.75 7.72 9.57
C THR A 136 10.28 6.27 9.59
N VAL A 137 10.99 5.40 10.30
CA VAL A 137 10.62 4.01 10.51
C VAL A 137 10.15 3.82 11.95
N ARG A 138 9.02 3.15 12.13
CA ARG A 138 8.50 2.77 13.45
C ARG A 138 8.44 1.26 13.51
N VAL A 139 9.05 0.71 14.55
CA VAL A 139 9.07 -0.74 14.80
C VAL A 139 8.27 -1.01 16.06
N GLY A 140 7.18 -1.78 15.95
CA GLY A 140 6.34 -2.12 17.10
C GLY A 140 5.02 -2.79 16.71
N GLY A 141 4.37 -3.40 17.69
CA GLY A 141 3.12 -4.13 17.49
C GLY A 141 3.31 -5.45 16.73
N THR A 142 2.20 -6.03 16.32
CA THR A 142 2.13 -7.19 15.44
C THR A 142 1.97 -6.75 13.98
N GLU A 143 2.28 -7.62 13.03
CA GLU A 143 2.07 -7.37 11.59
C GLU A 143 0.61 -7.00 11.30
N ALA A 144 -0.35 -7.71 11.90
CA ALA A 144 -1.77 -7.41 11.74
C ALA A 144 -2.11 -5.99 12.22
N GLU A 145 -1.63 -5.58 13.40
CA GLU A 145 -1.83 -4.22 13.91
C GLU A 145 -1.22 -3.17 12.98
N VAL A 146 -0.01 -3.42 12.45
CA VAL A 146 0.67 -2.52 11.50
C VAL A 146 -0.17 -2.32 10.25
N LEU A 147 -0.64 -3.40 9.64
CA LEU A 147 -1.43 -3.35 8.41
C LEU A 147 -2.80 -2.70 8.64
N TRP A 148 -3.52 -3.11 9.69
CA TRP A 148 -4.84 -2.57 10.01
C TRP A 148 -4.80 -1.11 10.47
N ASN A 149 -3.73 -0.66 11.15
CA ASN A 149 -3.54 0.75 11.49
C ASN A 149 -3.51 1.69 10.27
N LYS A 150 -3.16 1.18 9.11
CA LYS A 150 -3.25 1.93 7.85
C LYS A 150 -4.58 1.65 7.15
N LEU A 151 -4.95 0.38 6.99
CA LEU A 151 -6.05 -0.05 6.13
C LEU A 151 -7.40 0.50 6.60
N ARG A 152 -7.66 0.58 7.92
CA ARG A 152 -8.90 1.13 8.47
C ARG A 152 -9.20 2.58 8.05
N PHE A 153 -8.19 3.35 7.66
CA PHE A 153 -8.32 4.70 7.15
C PHE A 153 -8.22 4.77 5.63
N LEU A 154 -7.31 3.96 5.07
CA LEU A 154 -7.08 3.93 3.63
C LEU A 154 -8.28 3.38 2.86
N ALA A 155 -8.86 2.28 3.34
CA ALA A 155 -9.94 1.62 2.61
C ALA A 155 -11.21 2.49 2.50
N PRO A 156 -11.74 3.11 3.58
CA PRO A 156 -12.90 3.99 3.44
C PRO A 156 -12.63 5.16 2.50
N MET A 157 -11.48 5.84 2.63
CA MET A 157 -11.12 6.92 1.72
C MET A 157 -11.09 6.46 0.25
N ALA A 158 -10.43 5.33 0.00
CA ALA A 158 -10.28 4.80 -1.35
C ALA A 158 -11.63 4.38 -1.95
N LEU A 159 -12.45 3.68 -1.19
CA LEU A 159 -13.75 3.19 -1.65
C LEU A 159 -14.75 4.33 -1.87
N LEU A 160 -14.80 5.32 -0.96
CA LEU A 160 -15.68 6.47 -1.07
C LEU A 160 -15.36 7.32 -2.31
N THR A 161 -14.09 7.65 -2.53
CA THR A 161 -13.69 8.46 -3.69
C THR A 161 -13.85 7.69 -4.99
N ALA A 162 -13.45 6.41 -5.03
CA ALA A 162 -13.53 5.59 -6.23
C ALA A 162 -14.98 5.25 -6.62
N SER A 163 -15.86 4.91 -5.67
CA SER A 163 -17.25 4.56 -5.95
C SER A 163 -18.07 5.76 -6.45
N THR A 164 -17.83 6.94 -5.85
CA THR A 164 -18.58 8.15 -6.20
C THR A 164 -17.98 8.93 -7.36
N GLY A 165 -16.69 8.76 -7.66
CA GLY A 165 -15.92 9.58 -8.60
C GLY A 165 -15.77 11.03 -8.17
N LYS A 166 -15.82 11.30 -6.87
CA LYS A 166 -15.72 12.62 -6.27
C LYS A 166 -14.50 12.71 -5.36
N SER A 167 -14.04 13.92 -5.09
CA SER A 167 -13.06 14.16 -4.02
C SER A 167 -13.64 13.79 -2.64
N LEU A 168 -12.78 13.65 -1.65
CA LEU A 168 -13.12 13.14 -0.33
C LEU A 168 -14.27 13.87 0.35
N GLY A 169 -14.28 15.20 0.37
CA GLY A 169 -15.32 15.98 1.03
C GLY A 169 -16.73 15.65 0.53
N PRO A 170 -17.03 15.80 -0.78
CA PRO A 170 -18.30 15.37 -1.35
C PRO A 170 -18.58 13.86 -1.23
N ALA A 171 -17.56 13.01 -1.21
CA ALA A 171 -17.71 11.57 -1.07
C ALA A 171 -18.08 11.14 0.37
N MET A 172 -17.76 11.96 1.37
CA MET A 172 -18.13 11.72 2.77
C MET A 172 -19.64 11.84 3.04
N VAL A 173 -20.40 12.43 2.12
CA VAL A 173 -21.87 12.47 2.25
C VAL A 173 -22.41 11.04 2.14
N GLN A 174 -23.10 10.57 3.18
CA GLN A 174 -23.63 9.19 3.30
C GLN A 174 -22.54 8.11 3.47
N SER A 175 -21.36 8.44 3.99
CA SER A 175 -20.27 7.50 4.24
C SER A 175 -20.47 6.64 5.50
N GLU A 176 -21.43 6.98 6.38
CA GLU A 176 -21.64 6.37 7.69
C GLU A 176 -21.72 4.84 7.65
N PRO A 177 -22.56 4.19 6.82
CA PRO A 177 -22.64 2.74 6.81
C PRO A 177 -21.32 2.05 6.40
N LEU A 178 -20.61 2.59 5.42
CA LEU A 178 -19.33 2.05 4.98
C LEU A 178 -18.25 2.16 6.08
N ILE A 179 -18.22 3.30 6.78
CA ILE A 179 -17.27 3.53 7.88
C ILE A 179 -17.55 2.60 9.06
N GLU A 180 -18.82 2.40 9.41
CA GLU A 180 -19.23 1.46 10.44
C GLU A 180 -18.82 0.02 10.12
N GLU A 181 -19.07 -0.44 8.89
CA GLU A 181 -18.66 -1.77 8.43
C GLU A 181 -17.15 -1.96 8.50
N VAL A 182 -16.36 -0.99 8.02
CA VAL A 182 -14.89 -1.07 8.08
C VAL A 182 -14.38 -1.06 9.53
N ALA A 183 -14.99 -0.28 10.42
CA ALA A 183 -14.64 -0.27 11.84
C ALA A 183 -14.90 -1.63 12.51
N GLN A 184 -16.04 -2.27 12.19
CA GLN A 184 -16.37 -3.61 12.69
C GLN A 184 -15.38 -4.66 12.18
N ILE A 185 -15.00 -4.62 10.88
CA ILE A 185 -14.03 -5.55 10.29
C ILE A 185 -12.66 -5.37 10.94
N ALA A 186 -12.18 -4.14 11.13
CA ALA A 186 -10.90 -3.86 11.78
C ALA A 186 -10.87 -4.38 13.22
N THR A 187 -11.97 -4.17 13.97
CA THR A 187 -12.11 -4.67 15.35
C THR A 187 -12.11 -6.21 15.39
N ALA A 188 -12.85 -6.87 14.51
CA ALA A 188 -12.86 -8.32 14.40
C ALA A 188 -11.50 -8.90 13.98
N SER A 189 -10.66 -8.09 13.32
CA SER A 189 -9.28 -8.44 12.92
C SER A 189 -8.23 -8.14 14.00
N GLY A 190 -8.65 -7.77 15.21
CA GLY A 190 -7.78 -7.57 16.36
C GLY A 190 -7.34 -6.13 16.62
N LEU A 191 -7.82 -5.15 15.84
CA LEU A 191 -7.54 -3.73 16.06
C LEU A 191 -8.83 -3.00 16.46
N GLU A 192 -9.04 -2.77 17.76
CA GLU A 192 -10.17 -2.00 18.24
C GLU A 192 -10.27 -0.65 17.49
N THR A 193 -11.40 -0.41 16.85
CA THR A 193 -11.62 0.75 15.99
C THR A 193 -13.04 1.26 16.15
N ALA A 194 -13.19 2.48 16.64
CA ALA A 194 -14.48 3.16 16.64
C ALA A 194 -14.72 3.84 15.27
N PRO A 195 -15.97 3.90 14.78
CA PRO A 195 -16.29 4.66 13.56
C PRO A 195 -15.85 6.13 13.64
N ASP A 196 -15.96 6.75 14.82
CA ASP A 196 -15.51 8.12 15.05
C ASP A 196 -14.01 8.32 14.82
N ASP A 197 -13.18 7.30 15.07
CA ASP A 197 -11.74 7.38 14.77
C ASP A 197 -11.50 7.57 13.27
N ILE A 198 -12.26 6.85 12.45
CA ILE A 198 -12.18 6.94 11.00
C ILE A 198 -12.73 8.29 10.52
N TYR A 199 -13.89 8.70 11.00
CA TYR A 199 -14.45 10.01 10.69
C TYR A 199 -13.51 11.16 11.04
N ASN A 200 -12.98 11.16 12.26
CA ASN A 200 -12.09 12.20 12.74
C ASN A 200 -10.78 12.25 11.94
N PHE A 201 -10.31 11.11 11.45
CA PHE A 201 -9.13 11.05 10.59
C PHE A 201 -9.44 11.60 9.19
N LEU A 202 -10.51 11.13 8.54
CA LEU A 202 -10.87 11.55 7.18
C LEU A 202 -11.21 13.04 7.11
N ASN A 203 -11.86 13.59 8.13
CA ASN A 203 -12.18 15.02 8.21
C ASN A 203 -10.94 15.94 8.38
N LYS A 204 -9.76 15.39 8.69
CA LYS A 204 -8.50 16.16 8.74
C LYS A 204 -7.79 16.19 7.39
N ILE A 205 -8.20 15.35 6.45
CA ILE A 205 -7.64 15.32 5.09
C ILE A 205 -8.30 16.46 4.30
N ASP A 206 -7.54 17.05 3.39
CA ASP A 206 -8.06 18.07 2.48
C ASP A 206 -9.29 17.50 1.73
N PRO A 207 -10.46 18.17 1.81
CA PRO A 207 -11.69 17.70 1.18
C PRO A 207 -11.59 17.56 -0.35
N ASP A 208 -10.63 18.24 -0.98
CA ASP A 208 -10.39 18.13 -2.42
C ASP A 208 -9.46 16.97 -2.78
N SER A 209 -8.96 16.22 -1.78
CA SER A 209 -8.11 15.04 -1.99
C SER A 209 -8.87 13.93 -2.71
N ASP A 210 -8.14 13.22 -3.57
CA ASP A 210 -8.56 11.96 -4.19
C ASP A 210 -7.61 10.81 -3.78
N SER A 211 -8.12 9.59 -3.80
CA SER A 211 -7.32 8.40 -3.55
C SER A 211 -6.59 7.91 -4.81
N SER A 212 -5.56 7.08 -4.62
CA SER A 212 -4.92 6.37 -5.76
C SER A 212 -5.92 5.48 -6.50
N LEU A 213 -6.81 4.79 -5.76
CA LEU A 213 -7.86 3.96 -6.34
C LEU A 213 -8.83 4.80 -7.18
N GLY A 214 -9.27 5.97 -6.67
CA GLY A 214 -10.15 6.89 -7.42
C GLY A 214 -9.52 7.37 -8.71
N ARG A 215 -8.24 7.74 -8.67
CA ARG A 215 -7.48 8.14 -9.87
C ARG A 215 -7.31 6.98 -10.86
N ASP A 216 -6.98 5.77 -10.39
CA ASP A 216 -6.83 4.60 -11.26
C ASP A 216 -8.16 4.25 -11.95
N VAL A 217 -9.29 4.26 -11.21
CA VAL A 217 -10.64 4.05 -11.78
C VAL A 217 -10.97 5.11 -12.83
N THR A 218 -10.71 6.39 -12.55
CA THR A 218 -10.98 7.48 -13.47
C THR A 218 -10.14 7.40 -14.75
N ALA A 219 -8.90 6.93 -14.63
CA ALA A 219 -7.97 6.75 -15.74
C ALA A 219 -8.15 5.42 -16.50
N GLY A 220 -9.01 4.51 -16.03
CA GLY A 220 -9.15 3.16 -16.60
C GLY A 220 -7.93 2.28 -16.41
N ASN A 221 -7.10 2.56 -15.39
CA ASN A 221 -5.92 1.77 -15.04
C ASN A 221 -6.30 0.51 -14.26
N PRO A 222 -5.42 -0.52 -14.23
CA PRO A 222 -5.55 -1.63 -13.28
C PRO A 222 -5.61 -1.12 -11.84
N THR A 223 -6.56 -1.63 -11.05
CA THR A 223 -6.88 -1.10 -9.72
C THR A 223 -6.52 -2.08 -8.59
N GLU A 224 -6.37 -1.56 -7.37
CA GLU A 224 -6.21 -2.35 -6.16
C GLU A 224 -7.55 -2.66 -5.46
N ILE A 225 -8.66 -2.71 -6.22
CA ILE A 225 -9.99 -2.98 -5.66
C ILE A 225 -10.05 -4.33 -4.92
N ASP A 226 -9.28 -5.32 -5.38
CA ASP A 226 -9.19 -6.61 -4.70
C ASP A 226 -8.60 -6.45 -3.29
N ALA A 227 -7.47 -5.77 -3.15
CA ALA A 227 -6.78 -5.58 -1.88
C ALA A 227 -7.49 -4.58 -0.93
N LEU A 228 -8.23 -3.61 -1.45
CA LEU A 228 -8.87 -2.54 -0.66
C LEU A 228 -10.37 -2.74 -0.47
N GLY A 229 -11.00 -3.62 -1.23
CA GLY A 229 -12.43 -3.88 -1.19
C GLY A 229 -12.75 -5.37 -0.96
N HIS A 230 -12.45 -6.23 -1.92
CA HIS A 230 -12.80 -7.65 -1.83
C HIS A 230 -12.14 -8.36 -0.65
N ASP A 231 -10.91 -7.99 -0.26
CA ASP A 231 -10.25 -8.52 0.94
C ASP A 231 -11.03 -8.20 2.22
N LEU A 232 -11.60 -7.01 2.29
CA LEU A 232 -12.45 -6.63 3.43
C LEU A 232 -13.72 -7.48 3.47
N VAL A 233 -14.36 -7.72 2.31
CA VAL A 233 -15.54 -8.60 2.23
C VAL A 233 -15.17 -10.01 2.70
N ARG A 234 -14.09 -10.60 2.17
CA ARG A 234 -13.61 -11.92 2.59
C ARG A 234 -13.30 -12.01 4.09
N THR A 235 -12.77 -10.92 4.65
CA THR A 235 -12.49 -10.83 6.10
C THR A 235 -13.76 -10.73 6.92
N ALA A 236 -14.73 -9.94 6.46
CA ALA A 236 -16.05 -9.80 7.08
C ALA A 236 -16.82 -11.13 7.09
N GLU A 237 -16.85 -11.84 5.95
CA GLU A 237 -17.49 -13.14 5.83
C GLU A 237 -16.93 -14.17 6.83
N ARG A 238 -15.59 -14.22 7.00
CA ARG A 238 -14.95 -15.08 8.00
C ARG A 238 -15.34 -14.72 9.43
N ALA A 239 -15.61 -13.44 9.68
CA ALA A 239 -16.05 -12.93 10.99
C ALA A 239 -17.57 -12.95 11.19
N GLY A 240 -18.37 -13.32 10.19
CA GLY A 240 -19.82 -13.31 10.23
C GLY A 240 -20.42 -11.89 10.28
N ILE A 241 -19.76 -10.92 9.63
CA ILE A 241 -20.18 -9.52 9.56
C ILE A 241 -20.83 -9.27 8.20
N ASP A 242 -22.06 -8.74 8.19
CA ASP A 242 -22.73 -8.30 6.97
C ASP A 242 -22.17 -6.94 6.52
N THR A 243 -21.89 -6.82 5.21
CA THR A 243 -21.24 -5.63 4.63
C THR A 243 -21.95 -5.10 3.39
N PRO A 244 -23.25 -4.72 3.46
CA PRO A 244 -24.01 -4.23 2.31
C PRO A 244 -23.48 -2.91 1.73
N ALA A 245 -22.97 -2.00 2.55
CA ALA A 245 -22.41 -0.73 2.08
C ALA A 245 -21.08 -0.92 1.36
N LEU A 246 -20.22 -1.81 1.88
CA LEU A 246 -18.97 -2.18 1.25
C LEU A 246 -19.23 -2.87 -0.10
N ALA A 247 -20.17 -3.82 -0.16
CA ALA A 247 -20.57 -4.49 -1.40
C ALA A 247 -21.11 -3.50 -2.44
N ALA A 248 -21.96 -2.55 -2.03
CA ALA A 248 -22.48 -1.51 -2.90
C ALA A 248 -21.37 -0.58 -3.44
N ALA A 249 -20.40 -0.21 -2.61
CA ALA A 249 -19.26 0.60 -3.05
C ALA A 249 -18.40 -0.14 -4.08
N ILE A 250 -18.10 -1.42 -3.86
CA ILE A 250 -17.36 -2.27 -4.81
C ILE A 250 -18.11 -2.36 -6.14
N GLN A 251 -19.41 -2.68 -6.11
CA GLN A 251 -20.24 -2.76 -7.32
C GLN A 251 -20.25 -1.45 -8.11
N ALA A 252 -20.32 -0.30 -7.42
CA ALA A 252 -20.25 1.01 -8.07
C ALA A 252 -18.90 1.24 -8.75
N ILE A 253 -17.78 0.83 -8.12
CA ILE A 253 -16.43 0.92 -8.71
C ILE A 253 -16.32 0.03 -9.95
N GLU A 254 -16.75 -1.23 -9.86
CA GLU A 254 -16.70 -2.18 -10.98
C GLU A 254 -17.54 -1.72 -12.16
N SER A 255 -18.70 -1.10 -11.89
CA SER A 255 -19.56 -0.53 -12.94
C SER A 255 -18.91 0.67 -13.65
N ARG A 256 -17.95 1.34 -13.03
CA ARG A 256 -17.17 2.44 -13.63
C ARG A 256 -15.98 1.95 -14.46
N LEU A 257 -15.54 0.70 -14.23
CA LEU A 257 -14.44 0.05 -14.96
C LEU A 257 -14.92 -0.74 -16.18
N ALA A 258 -16.22 -1.07 -16.24
CA ALA A 258 -16.87 -1.79 -17.35
C ALA A 258 -17.16 -0.88 -18.55
#